data_77db75ec34c10247956e1228842ea39f
#
_entry.id   77db75ec34c10247956e1228842ea39f
#
_cell.length_a   1.000
_cell.length_b   1.000
_cell.length_c   1.000
_cell.angle_alpha   90.00
_cell.angle_beta   90.00
_cell.angle_gamma   90.00
#
_symmetry.space_group_name_H-M   'P 1'
#
loop_
_entity.id
_entity.type
_entity.pdbx_description
1 polymer ?
#
loop_
_entity_poly.entity_id
_entity_poly.type
_entity_poly.pdbx_seq_one_letter_code
_entity_poly.pdbx_strand_id
1 'polypeptide(L)'
;QFNNAQQNPYNGQPQFNNAQQNPYNGQPQFNNTQQYPYGNPYAAPNQVPQGMSKHDFYHSPLCKKYRGNIIASSVIIYICVGINLLIAFLQNYTSLIDAAIMLGLGLAIHLAQSRVCSILLCVYGVINTIVVFLSSGEFGGWLILVAAIYAIVATFQYQGAWNKYSKS
;
A
#
# COMPACT_ATOMS: atom_id res chain seq x y z
N GLN A 1 72.47 4.21 -12.00
CA GLN A 1 72.80 4.12 -10.55
C GLN A 1 72.05 5.22 -9.84
N PHE A 2 71.05 4.87 -9.16
CA PHE A 2 70.59 5.34 -7.86
C PHE A 2 69.18 4.75 -7.62
N ASN A 3 69.16 3.69 -6.82
CA ASN A 3 67.97 3.15 -6.19
C ASN A 3 67.44 4.16 -5.18
N ASN A 4 66.17 4.49 -5.23
CA ASN A 4 65.42 5.08 -4.11
C ASN A 4 64.16 4.27 -3.86
N ALA A 5 64.31 3.31 -2.96
CA ALA A 5 63.20 2.63 -2.30
C ALA A 5 62.57 3.59 -1.26
N GLN A 6 61.39 4.08 -1.53
CA GLN A 6 60.62 4.83 -0.60
C GLN A 6 59.67 3.87 0.14
N GLN A 7 60.11 3.46 1.34
CA GLN A 7 59.27 2.72 2.32
C GLN A 7 58.18 3.63 2.89
N ASN A 8 56.99 3.13 2.83
CA ASN A 8 55.81 3.77 3.43
C ASN A 8 55.56 3.17 4.83
N PRO A 9 55.74 3.92 5.95
CA PRO A 9 55.56 3.41 7.31
C PRO A 9 54.21 3.88 7.88
N TYR A 10 53.08 3.39 7.37
CA TYR A 10 51.81 3.53 8.07
C TYR A 10 50.98 2.27 7.93
N ASN A 11 51.23 1.30 8.78
CA ASN A 11 50.32 0.19 9.01
C ASN A 11 50.42 -0.16 10.51
N GLY A 12 49.56 0.49 11.30
CA GLY A 12 49.40 0.26 12.72
C GLY A 12 47.95 0.53 13.11
N GLN A 13 47.05 -0.40 12.79
CA GLN A 13 45.74 -0.42 13.44
C GLN A 13 45.85 -1.24 14.73
N PRO A 14 45.47 -0.70 15.88
CA PRO A 14 45.39 -1.48 17.12
C PRO A 14 44.13 -2.37 17.06
N GLN A 15 44.39 -3.65 17.11
CA GLN A 15 43.38 -4.72 17.25
C GLN A 15 42.90 -4.69 18.71
N PHE A 16 41.74 -4.10 18.98
CA PHE A 16 41.08 -4.20 20.27
C PHE A 16 40.39 -5.56 20.42
N ASN A 17 41.12 -6.51 20.95
CA ASN A 17 40.58 -7.74 21.53
C ASN A 17 40.00 -7.39 22.89
N ASN A 18 38.70 -7.18 23.00
CA ASN A 18 38.00 -7.08 24.27
C ASN A 18 37.17 -8.35 24.50
N ALA A 19 37.86 -9.39 24.94
CA ALA A 19 37.24 -10.54 25.57
C ALA A 19 36.85 -10.17 26.99
N GLN A 20 35.65 -9.67 27.22
CA GLN A 20 35.06 -9.55 28.55
C GLN A 20 33.93 -10.54 28.66
N GLN A 21 34.25 -11.72 29.17
CA GLN A 21 33.30 -12.72 29.65
C GLN A 21 32.56 -12.13 30.85
N ASN A 22 31.26 -11.98 30.71
CA ASN A 22 30.35 -11.67 31.80
C ASN A 22 29.57 -12.96 32.16
N PRO A 23 29.83 -13.56 33.34
CA PRO A 23 29.10 -14.73 33.80
C PRO A 23 27.87 -14.31 34.62
N TYR A 24 26.77 -13.91 33.99
CA TYR A 24 25.47 -13.82 34.67
C TYR A 24 24.41 -14.55 33.87
N ASN A 25 24.13 -15.66 34.42
CA ASN A 25 23.12 -16.68 34.29
C ASN A 25 21.68 -16.17 34.05
N GLY A 26 20.98 -16.79 33.09
CA GLY A 26 19.56 -17.12 33.27
C GLY A 26 18.54 -16.04 32.95
N GLN A 27 18.35 -15.69 31.67
CA GLN A 27 17.07 -15.22 31.21
C GLN A 27 16.61 -16.05 30.01
N PRO A 28 15.31 -16.46 29.96
CA PRO A 28 14.79 -17.20 28.83
C PRO A 28 14.85 -16.33 27.58
N GLN A 29 15.54 -16.84 26.60
CA GLN A 29 15.73 -16.26 25.28
C GLN A 29 14.36 -16.22 24.57
N PHE A 30 13.64 -15.11 24.72
CA PHE A 30 12.53 -14.78 23.83
C PHE A 30 13.11 -14.50 22.44
N ASN A 31 13.18 -15.57 21.64
CA ASN A 31 13.50 -15.50 20.23
C ASN A 31 12.29 -14.91 19.49
N ASN A 32 12.10 -13.61 19.60
CA ASN A 32 11.15 -12.85 18.83
C ASN A 32 11.83 -11.61 18.25
N THR A 33 12.91 -11.82 17.55
CA THR A 33 13.50 -10.82 16.68
C THR A 33 12.85 -10.95 15.29
N GLN A 34 11.60 -10.56 15.18
CA GLN A 34 11.18 -9.87 13.98
C GLN A 34 11.91 -8.51 13.97
N GLN A 35 13.19 -8.60 13.69
CA GLN A 35 14.01 -7.45 13.38
C GLN A 35 13.49 -6.95 12.02
N TYR A 36 12.56 -6.00 12.06
CA TYR A 36 12.29 -5.17 10.90
C TYR A 36 13.64 -4.62 10.46
N PRO A 37 14.12 -4.90 9.27
CA PRO A 37 15.33 -4.27 8.75
C PRO A 37 15.00 -2.80 8.48
N TYR A 38 15.01 -2.00 9.54
CA TYR A 38 14.94 -0.56 9.42
C TYR A 38 16.25 -0.12 8.76
N GLY A 39 16.10 0.24 7.51
CA GLY A 39 17.04 0.55 6.49
C GLY A 39 18.42 1.04 6.90
N ASN A 40 19.41 0.38 6.36
CA ASN A 40 20.72 0.97 6.13
C ASN A 40 20.49 2.32 5.39
N PRO A 41 20.78 3.50 5.99
CA PRO A 41 20.55 4.80 5.36
C PRO A 41 21.38 5.02 4.09
N TYR A 42 22.29 4.10 3.78
CA TYR A 42 23.11 4.08 2.57
C TYR A 42 22.67 3.02 1.54
N ALA A 43 21.58 2.30 1.78
CA ALA A 43 21.04 1.43 0.74
C ALA A 43 20.50 2.31 -0.41
N ALA A 44 20.98 2.08 -1.61
CA ALA A 44 20.48 2.77 -2.80
C ALA A 44 18.94 2.70 -2.83
N PRO A 45 18.24 3.81 -3.11
CA PRO A 45 16.79 3.92 -2.93
C PRO A 45 15.94 2.95 -3.77
N ASN A 46 16.55 2.04 -4.52
CA ASN A 46 15.88 1.16 -5.48
C ASN A 46 16.10 -0.34 -5.23
N GLN A 47 16.78 -0.75 -4.16
CA GLN A 47 16.93 -2.18 -3.86
C GLN A 47 15.80 -2.63 -2.94
N VAL A 48 14.83 -3.37 -3.52
CA VAL A 48 13.83 -4.09 -2.75
C VAL A 48 14.52 -5.30 -2.11
N PRO A 49 14.41 -5.51 -0.79
CA PRO A 49 14.90 -6.72 -0.15
C PRO A 49 14.26 -7.95 -0.81
N GLN A 50 15.06 -8.88 -1.29
CA GLN A 50 14.55 -10.16 -1.82
C GLN A 50 13.73 -10.87 -0.73
N GLY A 51 12.51 -11.31 -1.09
CA GLY A 51 11.61 -11.99 -0.16
C GLY A 51 10.60 -11.10 0.57
N MET A 52 10.48 -9.81 0.21
CA MET A 52 9.45 -8.94 0.78
C MET A 52 8.05 -9.46 0.44
N SER A 53 7.17 -9.56 1.43
CA SER A 53 5.78 -9.92 1.20
C SER A 53 5.01 -8.79 0.49
N LYS A 54 3.87 -9.12 -0.15
CA LYS A 54 3.01 -8.10 -0.78
C LYS A 54 2.50 -7.06 0.22
N HIS A 55 2.24 -7.49 1.45
CA HIS A 55 1.84 -6.63 2.54
C HIS A 55 2.95 -5.64 2.93
N ASP A 56 4.19 -6.13 3.09
CA ASP A 56 5.33 -5.29 3.45
C ASP A 56 5.67 -4.31 2.33
N PHE A 57 5.55 -4.74 1.06
CA PHE A 57 5.69 -3.87 -0.09
C PHE A 57 4.69 -2.72 -0.06
N TYR A 58 3.42 -2.98 0.29
CA TYR A 58 2.39 -1.94 0.41
C TYR A 58 2.75 -0.88 1.46
N HIS A 59 3.39 -1.29 2.55
CA HIS A 59 3.82 -0.37 3.63
C HIS A 59 5.20 0.26 3.40
N SER A 60 5.94 -0.20 2.39
CA SER A 60 7.28 0.32 2.08
C SER A 60 7.24 1.75 1.52
N PRO A 61 8.35 2.51 1.65
CA PRO A 61 8.50 3.82 1.01
C PRO A 61 8.35 3.78 -0.50
N LEU A 62 8.70 2.66 -1.14
CA LEU A 62 8.62 2.44 -2.59
C LEU A 62 7.17 2.46 -3.09
N CYS A 63 6.23 2.03 -2.25
CA CYS A 63 4.81 1.99 -2.58
C CYS A 63 4.05 3.27 -2.21
N LYS A 64 4.70 4.26 -1.60
CA LYS A 64 4.05 5.47 -1.07
C LYS A 64 3.10 6.15 -2.08
N LYS A 65 3.55 6.29 -3.33
CA LYS A 65 2.73 6.89 -4.41
C LYS A 65 1.49 6.05 -4.72
N TYR A 66 1.65 4.75 -4.90
CA TYR A 66 0.56 3.84 -5.25
C TYR A 66 -0.43 3.68 -4.10
N ARG A 67 0.08 3.58 -2.87
CA ARG A 67 -0.74 3.57 -1.66
C ARG A 67 -1.57 4.85 -1.52
N GLY A 68 -0.97 6.01 -1.79
CA GLY A 68 -1.68 7.29 -1.80
C GLY A 68 -2.86 7.29 -2.77
N ASN A 69 -2.69 6.77 -3.98
CA ASN A 69 -3.76 6.68 -4.98
C ASN A 69 -4.89 5.72 -4.54
N ILE A 70 -4.56 4.58 -3.92
CA ILE A 70 -5.56 3.64 -3.40
C ILE A 70 -6.35 4.28 -2.25
N ILE A 71 -5.67 4.93 -1.32
CA ILE A 71 -6.32 5.63 -0.21
C ILE A 71 -7.22 6.75 -0.74
N ALA A 72 -6.74 7.56 -1.68
CA ALA A 72 -7.51 8.65 -2.25
C ALA A 72 -8.78 8.14 -2.96
N SER A 73 -8.68 7.05 -3.75
CA SER A 73 -9.85 6.44 -4.38
C SER A 73 -10.86 5.92 -3.34
N SER A 74 -10.37 5.28 -2.28
CA SER A 74 -11.22 4.77 -1.19
C SER A 74 -11.91 5.90 -0.43
N VAL A 75 -11.24 7.01 -0.19
CA VAL A 75 -11.84 8.20 0.45
C VAL A 75 -12.99 8.75 -0.40
N ILE A 76 -12.83 8.85 -1.71
CA ILE A 76 -13.90 9.29 -2.60
C ILE A 76 -15.10 8.34 -2.52
N ILE A 77 -14.86 7.02 -2.51
CA ILE A 77 -15.92 6.02 -2.36
C ILE A 77 -16.65 6.20 -1.03
N TYR A 78 -15.93 6.42 0.08
CA TYR A 78 -16.55 6.64 1.40
C TYR A 78 -17.37 7.93 1.46
N ILE A 79 -16.95 8.98 0.76
CA ILE A 79 -17.74 10.20 0.60
C ILE A 79 -19.06 9.88 -0.13
N CYS A 80 -19.00 9.12 -1.22
CA CYS A 80 -20.18 8.66 -1.94
C CYS A 80 -21.12 7.82 -1.06
N VAL A 81 -20.56 6.91 -0.25
CA VAL A 81 -21.32 6.13 0.75
C VAL A 81 -22.03 7.05 1.74
N GLY A 82 -21.32 8.06 2.28
CA GLY A 82 -21.88 9.04 3.20
C GLY A 82 -23.05 9.81 2.59
N ILE A 83 -22.95 10.24 1.34
CA ILE A 83 -24.03 10.92 0.61
C ILE A 83 -25.23 9.98 0.44
N ASN A 84 -25.01 8.72 0.03
CA ASN A 84 -26.10 7.75 -0.12
C ASN A 84 -26.79 7.44 1.22
N LEU A 85 -26.05 7.36 2.32
CA LEU A 85 -26.64 7.22 3.65
C LEU A 85 -27.50 8.41 4.03
N LEU A 86 -27.03 9.63 3.74
CA LEU A 86 -27.82 10.84 4.00
C LEU A 86 -29.13 10.84 3.20
N ILE A 87 -29.08 10.47 1.92
CA ILE A 87 -30.26 10.34 1.05
C ILE A 87 -31.21 9.26 1.61
N ALA A 88 -30.68 8.14 2.06
CA ALA A 88 -31.46 7.05 2.66
C ALA A 88 -32.26 7.50 3.88
N PHE A 89 -31.64 8.31 4.75
CA PHE A 89 -32.31 8.85 5.91
C PHE A 89 -33.39 9.89 5.57
N LEU A 90 -33.18 10.67 4.52
CA LEU A 90 -34.07 11.80 4.18
C LEU A 90 -35.22 11.40 3.25
N GLN A 91 -35.01 10.42 2.35
CA GLN A 91 -35.93 10.18 1.26
C GLN A 91 -36.38 8.72 1.11
N ASN A 92 -35.42 7.76 1.14
CA ASN A 92 -35.73 6.38 0.77
C ASN A 92 -34.78 5.35 1.34
N TYR A 93 -35.29 4.37 2.07
CA TYR A 93 -34.50 3.27 2.64
C TYR A 93 -33.82 2.36 1.60
N THR A 94 -34.25 2.36 0.33
CA THR A 94 -33.60 1.57 -0.72
C THR A 94 -32.16 1.98 -0.94
N SER A 95 -31.80 3.25 -0.72
CA SER A 95 -30.43 3.76 -0.80
C SER A 95 -29.50 3.18 0.27
N LEU A 96 -30.02 2.52 1.34
CA LEU A 96 -29.20 1.79 2.32
C LEU A 96 -28.52 0.56 1.69
N ILE A 97 -29.21 -0.14 0.77
CA ILE A 97 -28.64 -1.30 0.09
C ILE A 97 -27.47 -0.85 -0.80
N ASP A 98 -27.65 0.25 -1.52
CA ASP A 98 -26.60 0.83 -2.36
C ASP A 98 -25.39 1.26 -1.53
N ALA A 99 -25.63 1.94 -0.41
CA ALA A 99 -24.58 2.34 0.51
C ALA A 99 -23.81 1.13 1.08
N ALA A 100 -24.52 0.04 1.42
CA ALA A 100 -23.91 -1.18 1.94
C ALA A 100 -23.02 -1.88 0.89
N ILE A 101 -23.48 -1.99 -0.36
CA ILE A 101 -22.72 -2.56 -1.47
C ILE A 101 -21.46 -1.73 -1.73
N MET A 102 -21.59 -0.41 -1.82
CA MET A 102 -20.48 0.50 -2.05
C MET A 102 -19.47 0.46 -0.90
N LEU A 103 -19.94 0.41 0.34
CA LEU A 103 -19.08 0.29 1.53
C LEU A 103 -18.28 -1.01 1.49
N GLY A 104 -18.93 -2.14 1.22
CA GLY A 104 -18.28 -3.45 1.10
C GLY A 104 -17.21 -3.47 0.01
N LEU A 105 -17.52 -2.98 -1.19
CA LEU A 105 -16.55 -2.90 -2.28
C LEU A 105 -15.42 -1.91 -1.98
N GLY A 106 -15.73 -0.76 -1.38
CA GLY A 106 -14.74 0.24 -0.98
C GLY A 106 -13.76 -0.29 0.07
N LEU A 107 -14.25 -1.02 1.07
CA LEU A 107 -13.41 -1.70 2.07
C LEU A 107 -12.53 -2.78 1.43
N ALA A 108 -13.08 -3.57 0.51
CA ALA A 108 -12.32 -4.59 -0.19
C ALA A 108 -11.20 -3.99 -1.07
N ILE A 109 -11.44 -2.84 -1.70
CA ILE A 109 -10.41 -2.10 -2.44
C ILE A 109 -9.35 -1.56 -1.49
N HIS A 110 -9.75 -0.99 -0.37
CA HIS A 110 -8.84 -0.40 0.61
C HIS A 110 -7.95 -1.45 1.29
N LEU A 111 -8.53 -2.55 1.77
CA LEU A 111 -7.83 -3.55 2.57
C LEU A 111 -7.12 -4.59 1.72
N ALA A 112 -7.81 -5.11 0.69
CA ALA A 112 -7.28 -6.19 -0.14
C ALA A 112 -6.56 -5.71 -1.42
N GLN A 113 -6.60 -4.42 -1.74
CA GLN A 113 -6.08 -3.82 -2.99
C GLN A 113 -6.49 -4.64 -4.23
N SER A 114 -7.74 -5.11 -4.22
CA SER A 114 -8.26 -6.06 -5.20
C SER A 114 -8.66 -5.37 -6.52
N ARG A 115 -8.08 -5.85 -7.64
CA ARG A 115 -8.50 -5.41 -8.98
C ARG A 115 -9.94 -5.83 -9.29
N VAL A 116 -10.33 -7.03 -8.82
CA VAL A 116 -11.67 -7.56 -9.06
C VAL A 116 -12.72 -6.66 -8.42
N CYS A 117 -12.50 -6.24 -7.17
CA CYS A 117 -13.44 -5.36 -6.48
C CYS A 117 -13.54 -3.97 -7.14
N SER A 118 -12.44 -3.42 -7.68
CA SER A 118 -12.50 -2.15 -8.41
C SER A 118 -13.27 -2.26 -9.74
N ILE A 119 -13.14 -3.39 -10.45
CA ILE A 119 -13.92 -3.67 -11.66
C ILE A 119 -15.40 -3.85 -11.31
N LEU A 120 -15.71 -4.62 -10.26
CA LEU A 120 -17.09 -4.81 -9.79
C LEU A 120 -17.74 -3.48 -9.39
N LEU A 121 -17.00 -2.60 -8.73
CA LEU A 121 -17.48 -1.26 -8.40
C LEU A 121 -17.77 -0.44 -9.65
N CYS A 122 -16.96 -0.57 -10.69
CA CYS A 122 -17.20 0.12 -11.97
C CYS A 122 -18.46 -0.40 -12.65
N VAL A 123 -18.64 -1.72 -12.75
CA VAL A 123 -19.84 -2.34 -13.30
C VAL A 123 -21.10 -1.91 -12.52
N TYR A 124 -21.02 -1.94 -11.20
CA TYR A 124 -22.06 -1.45 -10.32
C TYR A 124 -22.39 0.03 -10.60
N GLY A 125 -21.37 0.88 -10.70
CA GLY A 125 -21.53 2.32 -10.97
C GLY A 125 -22.21 2.60 -12.31
N VAL A 126 -21.87 1.81 -13.36
CA VAL A 126 -22.54 1.91 -14.67
C VAL A 126 -24.02 1.54 -14.56
N ILE A 127 -24.33 0.41 -13.94
CA ILE A 127 -25.70 -0.05 -13.76
C ILE A 127 -26.50 0.98 -12.95
N ASN A 128 -25.95 1.46 -11.85
CA ASN A 128 -26.59 2.45 -11.00
C ASN A 128 -26.88 3.76 -11.76
N THR A 129 -25.90 4.25 -12.53
CA THR A 129 -26.10 5.47 -13.35
C THR A 129 -27.21 5.30 -14.39
N ILE A 130 -27.27 4.14 -15.05
CA ILE A 130 -28.33 3.83 -16.03
C ILE A 130 -29.71 3.78 -15.34
N VAL A 131 -29.80 3.09 -14.19
CA VAL A 131 -31.07 2.97 -13.45
C VAL A 131 -31.55 4.33 -12.98
N VAL A 132 -30.67 5.17 -12.43
CA VAL A 132 -31.02 6.53 -11.99
C VAL A 132 -31.47 7.37 -13.19
N PHE A 133 -30.74 7.32 -14.30
CA PHE A 133 -31.12 8.06 -15.50
C PHE A 133 -32.52 7.65 -16.07
N LEU A 134 -32.80 6.35 -16.10
CA LEU A 134 -34.09 5.84 -16.58
C LEU A 134 -35.26 6.17 -15.63
N SER A 135 -34.98 6.29 -14.31
CA SER A 135 -36.02 6.52 -13.30
C SER A 135 -36.33 8.00 -13.07
N SER A 136 -35.32 8.87 -13.11
CA SER A 136 -35.45 10.30 -12.79
C SER A 136 -35.21 11.23 -13.98
N GLY A 137 -34.67 10.74 -15.09
CA GLY A 137 -34.23 11.56 -16.23
C GLY A 137 -32.96 12.39 -15.92
N GLU A 138 -32.42 12.30 -14.72
CA GLU A 138 -31.26 13.06 -14.28
C GLU A 138 -30.00 12.22 -14.34
N PHE A 139 -28.85 12.86 -14.65
CA PHE A 139 -27.54 12.24 -14.65
C PHE A 139 -27.03 12.11 -13.19
N GLY A 140 -27.69 11.24 -12.40
CA GLY A 140 -27.25 10.90 -11.04
C GLY A 140 -26.23 9.76 -11.03
N GLY A 141 -25.46 9.63 -9.95
CA GLY A 141 -24.53 8.50 -9.75
C GLY A 141 -23.19 8.58 -10.49
N TRP A 142 -22.96 9.57 -11.34
CA TRP A 142 -21.72 9.71 -12.11
C TRP A 142 -20.44 9.81 -11.23
N LEU A 143 -20.55 10.33 -10.00
CA LEU A 143 -19.46 10.39 -9.05
C LEU A 143 -18.91 9.01 -8.70
N ILE A 144 -19.80 8.00 -8.62
CA ILE A 144 -19.42 6.60 -8.37
C ILE A 144 -18.58 6.07 -9.54
N LEU A 145 -18.94 6.41 -10.79
CA LEU A 145 -18.15 6.03 -11.96
C LEU A 145 -16.76 6.63 -11.94
N VAL A 146 -16.66 7.92 -11.63
CA VAL A 146 -15.34 8.58 -11.51
C VAL A 146 -14.50 7.93 -10.42
N ALA A 147 -15.07 7.67 -9.25
CA ALA A 147 -14.41 6.99 -8.15
C ALA A 147 -13.96 5.57 -8.54
N ALA A 148 -14.79 4.82 -9.24
CA ALA A 148 -14.52 3.47 -9.70
C ALA A 148 -13.41 3.41 -10.75
N ILE A 149 -13.43 4.31 -11.73
CA ILE A 149 -12.34 4.42 -12.73
C ILE A 149 -11.02 4.75 -12.04
N TYR A 150 -11.04 5.69 -11.10
CA TYR A 150 -9.84 6.04 -10.34
C TYR A 150 -9.33 4.85 -9.50
N ALA A 151 -10.23 4.08 -8.87
CA ALA A 151 -9.88 2.88 -8.13
C ALA A 151 -9.28 1.78 -9.03
N ILE A 152 -9.81 1.60 -10.26
CA ILE A 152 -9.22 0.68 -11.24
C ILE A 152 -7.79 1.09 -11.55
N VAL A 153 -7.57 2.34 -11.93
CA VAL A 153 -6.23 2.85 -12.28
C VAL A 153 -5.27 2.64 -11.10
N ALA A 154 -5.69 3.00 -9.88
CA ALA A 154 -4.87 2.88 -8.68
C ALA A 154 -4.49 1.42 -8.36
N THR A 155 -5.46 0.50 -8.41
CA THR A 155 -5.22 -0.93 -8.12
C THR A 155 -4.38 -1.61 -9.20
N PHE A 156 -4.56 -1.25 -10.47
CA PHE A 156 -3.74 -1.79 -11.55
C PHE A 156 -2.30 -1.29 -11.50
N GLN A 157 -2.09 -0.01 -11.22
CA GLN A 157 -0.74 0.56 -11.03
C GLN A 157 -0.02 -0.10 -9.85
N TYR A 158 -0.69 -0.27 -8.71
CA TYR A 158 -0.12 -0.94 -7.55
C TYR A 158 0.30 -2.37 -7.87
N GLN A 159 -0.59 -3.16 -8.48
CA GLN A 159 -0.28 -4.54 -8.82
C GLN A 159 0.77 -4.67 -9.93
N GLY A 160 0.80 -3.72 -10.87
CA GLY A 160 1.86 -3.64 -11.87
C GLY A 160 3.23 -3.39 -11.23
N ALA A 161 3.29 -2.48 -10.26
CA ALA A 161 4.50 -2.22 -9.48
C ALA A 161 4.92 -3.47 -8.68
N TRP A 162 3.99 -4.12 -7.99
CA TRP A 162 4.26 -5.36 -7.27
C TRP A 162 4.81 -6.46 -8.17
N ASN A 163 4.18 -6.70 -9.33
CA ASN A 163 4.62 -7.73 -10.28
C ASN A 163 6.00 -7.44 -10.86
N LYS A 164 6.36 -6.18 -11.02
CA LYS A 164 7.71 -5.79 -11.45
C LYS A 164 8.74 -6.11 -10.38
N TYR A 165 8.43 -5.81 -9.12
CA TYR A 165 9.35 -6.03 -8.01
C TYR A 165 9.45 -7.49 -7.58
N SER A 166 8.37 -8.26 -7.64
CA SER A 166 8.38 -9.68 -7.25
C SER A 166 9.12 -10.60 -8.23
N LYS A 167 9.43 -10.11 -9.45
CA LYS A 167 10.15 -10.86 -10.48
C LYS A 167 11.62 -10.42 -10.64
N SER A 168 12.01 -9.37 -9.97
CA SER A 168 13.39 -8.85 -9.93
C SER A 168 14.19 -9.51 -8.81
#